data_3bd91ee61252a1811cea5cc31794d638
#
_entry.id   3bd91ee61252a1811cea5cc31794d638
#
_cell.length_a   1.000
_cell.length_b   1.000
_cell.length_c   1.000
_cell.angle_alpha   90.00
_cell.angle_beta   90.00
_cell.angle_gamma   90.00
#
_symmetry.space_group_name_H-M   'P 1'
#
loop_
_entity.id
_entity.type
_entity.pdbx_description
1 polymer ?
#
loop_
_entity_poly.entity_id
_entity_poly.type
_entity_poly.pdbx_seq_one_letter_code
_entity_poly.pdbx_strand_id
1 'polypeptide(L)'
;MSAAHAVSLGVAGTCVLGAALFVLRPELWARLWWTRVDPRPAALMRIGFGLVVLWTFVGYAGAARTLWSDEGMWLPDMARAEFGGTLSHLWDPDHGFAHWWSAPLLLYGKFTILHYWSPPWLVFLLYGLALASVALMTLGAWTRWTTTLAWILVLQLYRYQPMYLTGGDRVIQDFLFLGMLTRWGEAYSLDAWRRPAPSRERGIPAWPLRLMMAQLALIYCATGLFKSGPAWAHGEALYYALNLDHFYRVPATALVARLQHAGLLPLGTHLVRWWEVLFPLLLVGAVLRAYEADRQAGRWPVAPAWRRRASWAVAGGAWLLAAGVAGIVAAHHGLAGFGRPRAVAAVVAMAVAVASAAAIAVYALIRRYPGPRRLLLHWVLGKRCWLTFGVLLHVGIDAGVNVGTFANVMIPLYFGWLSGPELDAVRRAIGRPVVTGAPPPELAVDTAERGSG
;
A
#
# COMPACT_ATOMS: atom_id res chain seq x y z
N MET A 1 -14.02 -30.01 0.34
CA MET A 1 -13.25 -28.84 -0.12
C MET A 1 -12.59 -28.21 1.10
N SER A 2 -11.26 -28.04 1.09
CA SER A 2 -10.56 -27.39 2.18
C SER A 2 -10.93 -25.89 2.27
N ALA A 3 -10.76 -25.27 3.44
CA ALA A 3 -11.00 -23.84 3.63
C ALA A 3 -10.15 -22.99 2.66
N ALA A 4 -8.89 -23.40 2.44
CA ALA A 4 -8.00 -22.72 1.50
C ALA A 4 -8.55 -22.74 0.06
N HIS A 5 -9.08 -23.87 -0.40
CA HIS A 5 -9.73 -23.96 -1.72
C HIS A 5 -10.98 -23.06 -1.81
N ALA A 6 -11.79 -23.03 -0.74
CA ALA A 6 -12.98 -22.18 -0.71
C ALA A 6 -12.64 -20.68 -0.76
N VAL A 7 -11.59 -20.27 -0.05
CA VAL A 7 -11.07 -18.90 -0.08
C VAL A 7 -10.53 -18.57 -1.48
N SER A 8 -9.71 -19.44 -2.06
CA SER A 8 -9.16 -19.23 -3.41
C SER A 8 -10.25 -19.09 -4.47
N LEU A 9 -11.27 -19.95 -4.44
CA LEU A 9 -12.42 -19.87 -5.37
C LEU A 9 -13.25 -18.60 -5.14
N GLY A 10 -13.45 -18.21 -3.87
CA GLY A 10 -14.17 -16.98 -3.54
C GLY A 10 -13.43 -15.73 -4.02
N VAL A 11 -12.11 -15.68 -3.84
CA VAL A 11 -11.25 -14.60 -4.35
C VAL A 11 -11.30 -14.58 -5.89
N ALA A 12 -11.09 -15.72 -6.55
CA ALA A 12 -11.16 -15.82 -8.01
C ALA A 12 -12.52 -15.37 -8.54
N GLY A 13 -13.62 -15.83 -7.93
CA GLY A 13 -14.98 -15.41 -8.28
C GLY A 13 -15.19 -13.91 -8.12
N THR A 14 -14.68 -13.30 -7.02
CA THR A 14 -14.73 -11.86 -6.80
C THR A 14 -13.95 -11.09 -7.88
N CYS A 15 -12.77 -11.59 -8.28
CA CYS A 15 -11.99 -11.01 -9.38
C CYS A 15 -12.72 -11.09 -10.73
N VAL A 16 -13.35 -12.24 -11.05
CA VAL A 16 -14.13 -12.42 -12.28
C VAL A 16 -15.32 -11.46 -12.32
N LEU A 17 -16.06 -11.32 -11.20
CA LEU A 17 -17.17 -10.37 -11.11
C LEU A 17 -16.67 -8.92 -11.17
N GLY A 18 -15.51 -8.63 -10.61
CA GLY A 18 -14.84 -7.32 -10.76
C GLY A 18 -14.51 -7.02 -12.23
N ALA A 19 -13.99 -7.99 -12.97
CA ALA A 19 -13.76 -7.88 -14.41
C ALA A 19 -15.07 -7.69 -15.20
N ALA A 20 -16.13 -8.38 -14.83
CA ALA A 20 -17.45 -8.20 -15.43
C ALA A 20 -17.99 -6.77 -15.18
N LEU A 21 -17.78 -6.21 -14.00
CA LEU A 21 -18.10 -4.81 -13.73
C LEU A 21 -17.31 -3.85 -14.63
N PHE A 22 -16.03 -4.16 -14.89
CA PHE A 22 -15.22 -3.40 -15.83
C PHE A 22 -15.84 -3.32 -17.22
N VAL A 23 -16.35 -4.47 -17.72
CA VAL A 23 -17.02 -4.53 -19.03
C VAL A 23 -18.39 -3.83 -19.02
N LEU A 24 -19.17 -4.01 -17.96
CA LEU A 24 -20.50 -3.41 -17.85
C LEU A 24 -20.47 -1.89 -17.63
N ARG A 25 -19.42 -1.36 -17.00
CA ARG A 25 -19.32 0.06 -16.61
C ARG A 25 -17.93 0.62 -16.94
N PRO A 26 -17.46 0.57 -18.22
CA PRO A 26 -16.14 1.03 -18.61
C PRO A 26 -15.92 2.52 -18.29
N GLU A 27 -16.99 3.32 -18.32
CA GLU A 27 -16.96 4.73 -17.97
C GLU A 27 -16.60 5.00 -16.50
N LEU A 28 -16.99 4.13 -15.57
CA LEU A 28 -16.61 4.24 -14.16
C LEU A 28 -15.15 3.89 -13.95
N TRP A 29 -14.70 2.83 -14.64
CA TRP A 29 -13.29 2.42 -14.60
C TRP A 29 -12.38 3.47 -15.23
N ALA A 30 -12.80 4.07 -16.34
CA ALA A 30 -12.05 5.17 -16.97
C ALA A 30 -11.88 6.32 -15.98
N ARG A 31 -12.94 6.72 -15.25
CA ARG A 31 -12.87 7.77 -14.22
C ARG A 31 -12.01 7.38 -13.02
N LEU A 32 -12.09 6.12 -12.58
CA LEU A 32 -11.31 5.67 -11.42
C LEU A 32 -9.84 5.47 -11.73
N TRP A 33 -9.47 5.07 -12.95
CA TRP A 33 -8.10 4.65 -13.25
C TRP A 33 -7.41 5.48 -14.31
N TRP A 34 -8.12 5.97 -15.33
CA TRP A 34 -7.52 6.60 -16.51
C TRP A 34 -7.54 8.14 -16.50
N THR A 35 -8.09 8.76 -15.44
CA THR A 35 -8.01 10.21 -15.26
C THR A 35 -6.56 10.67 -15.06
N ARG A 36 -6.31 11.96 -15.32
CA ARG A 36 -5.03 12.58 -14.99
C ARG A 36 -5.13 13.32 -13.66
N VAL A 37 -4.05 13.26 -12.90
CA VAL A 37 -3.93 13.90 -11.58
C VAL A 37 -2.68 14.76 -11.52
N ASP A 38 -2.64 15.67 -10.58
CA ASP A 38 -1.47 16.52 -10.31
C ASP A 38 -0.24 15.65 -9.98
N PRO A 39 0.92 15.87 -10.63
CA PRO A 39 2.12 15.08 -10.38
C PRO A 39 2.82 15.42 -9.06
N ARG A 40 2.55 16.59 -8.46
CA ARG A 40 3.25 17.07 -7.27
C ARG A 40 3.13 16.16 -6.03
N PRO A 41 1.96 15.59 -5.70
CA PRO A 41 1.84 14.61 -4.61
C PRO A 41 2.73 13.39 -4.80
N ALA A 42 2.73 12.82 -6.02
CA ALA A 42 3.59 11.68 -6.35
C ALA A 42 5.08 12.04 -6.26
N ALA A 43 5.45 13.25 -6.68
CA ALA A 43 6.83 13.72 -6.59
C ALA A 43 7.29 13.92 -5.13
N LEU A 44 6.45 14.47 -4.25
CA LEU A 44 6.74 14.58 -2.82
C LEU A 44 6.88 13.20 -2.17
N MET A 45 6.00 12.26 -2.53
CA MET A 45 6.10 10.87 -2.08
C MET A 45 7.42 10.25 -2.51
N ARG A 46 7.84 10.40 -3.79
CA ARG A 46 9.15 9.94 -4.28
C ARG A 46 10.30 10.50 -3.45
N ILE A 47 10.32 11.81 -3.20
CA ILE A 47 11.40 12.47 -2.46
C ILE A 47 11.46 11.93 -1.04
N GLY A 48 10.34 11.97 -0.29
CA GLY A 48 10.31 11.51 1.09
C GLY A 48 10.62 10.02 1.22
N PHE A 49 10.01 9.18 0.36
CA PHE A 49 10.27 7.75 0.32
C PHE A 49 11.73 7.45 -0.04
N GLY A 50 12.27 8.11 -1.07
CA GLY A 50 13.66 7.93 -1.48
C GLY A 50 14.66 8.33 -0.40
N LEU A 51 14.40 9.40 0.36
CA LEU A 51 15.25 9.80 1.51
C LEU A 51 15.26 8.73 2.60
N VAL A 52 14.11 8.13 2.92
CA VAL A 52 14.03 7.04 3.90
C VAL A 52 14.79 5.80 3.40
N VAL A 53 14.61 5.44 2.13
CA VAL A 53 15.36 4.29 1.55
C VAL A 53 16.86 4.55 1.57
N LEU A 54 17.31 5.76 1.20
CA LEU A 54 18.72 6.15 1.29
C LEU A 54 19.25 6.03 2.72
N TRP A 55 18.52 6.58 3.67
CA TRP A 55 18.88 6.49 5.09
C TRP A 55 19.03 5.04 5.55
N THR A 56 18.07 4.19 5.18
CA THR A 56 18.10 2.75 5.50
C THR A 56 19.34 2.08 4.93
N PHE A 57 19.60 2.31 3.65
CA PHE A 57 20.75 1.67 2.97
C PHE A 57 22.08 2.23 3.44
N VAL A 58 22.19 3.52 3.72
CA VAL A 58 23.40 4.09 4.35
C VAL A 58 23.67 3.41 5.70
N GLY A 59 22.62 3.10 6.47
CA GLY A 59 22.74 2.37 7.72
C GLY A 59 23.34 0.96 7.57
N TYR A 60 23.19 0.31 6.41
CA TYR A 60 23.79 -1.00 6.13
C TYR A 60 25.27 -0.94 5.67
N ALA A 61 25.86 0.25 5.45
CA ALA A 61 27.18 0.39 4.86
C ALA A 61 28.26 -0.42 5.60
N GLY A 62 28.29 -0.34 6.93
CA GLY A 62 29.25 -1.07 7.77
C GLY A 62 28.99 -2.58 7.85
N ALA A 63 27.79 -3.02 7.52
CA ALA A 63 27.39 -4.43 7.60
C ALA A 63 27.28 -5.13 6.24
N ALA A 64 27.48 -4.42 5.14
CA ALA A 64 27.22 -4.94 3.79
C ALA A 64 27.97 -6.23 3.47
N ARG A 65 29.27 -6.30 3.84
CA ARG A 65 30.09 -7.52 3.70
C ARG A 65 29.51 -8.68 4.50
N THR A 66 29.17 -8.42 5.76
CA THR A 66 28.65 -9.44 6.68
C THR A 66 27.26 -9.93 6.26
N LEU A 67 26.42 -9.04 5.71
CA LEU A 67 25.04 -9.37 5.36
C LEU A 67 24.93 -10.12 4.03
N TRP A 68 25.77 -9.82 3.02
CA TRP A 68 25.51 -10.22 1.65
C TRP A 68 26.66 -10.92 0.93
N SER A 69 27.86 -11.05 1.54
CA SER A 69 28.99 -11.72 0.88
C SER A 69 29.20 -13.16 1.35
N ASP A 70 29.98 -13.90 0.58
CA ASP A 70 30.44 -15.24 0.90
C ASP A 70 31.41 -15.30 2.09
N GLU A 71 31.89 -14.15 2.55
CA GLU A 71 32.66 -13.99 3.79
C GLU A 71 31.79 -13.51 4.96
N GLY A 72 30.47 -13.52 4.80
CA GLY A 72 29.49 -13.00 5.77
C GLY A 72 28.91 -14.05 6.70
N MET A 73 27.73 -13.73 7.25
CA MET A 73 27.02 -14.60 8.21
C MET A 73 26.47 -15.87 7.57
N TRP A 74 26.12 -15.80 6.28
CA TRP A 74 25.56 -16.90 5.51
C TRP A 74 26.44 -17.20 4.31
N LEU A 75 26.90 -18.45 4.21
CA LEU A 75 27.56 -18.91 3.00
C LEU A 75 26.53 -19.04 1.87
N PRO A 76 26.91 -18.78 0.60
CA PRO A 76 25.98 -18.85 -0.53
C PRO A 76 25.20 -20.15 -0.62
N ASP A 77 25.86 -21.29 -0.37
CA ASP A 77 25.22 -22.61 -0.42
C ASP A 77 24.15 -22.77 0.67
N MET A 78 24.42 -22.30 1.88
CA MET A 78 23.46 -22.30 2.98
C MET A 78 22.30 -21.35 2.70
N ALA A 79 22.60 -20.14 2.24
CA ALA A 79 21.59 -19.14 1.86
C ALA A 79 20.71 -19.66 0.72
N ARG A 80 21.28 -20.33 -0.26
CA ARG A 80 20.55 -20.96 -1.36
C ARG A 80 19.66 -22.10 -0.89
N ALA A 81 20.17 -22.98 -0.04
CA ALA A 81 19.41 -24.11 0.50
C ALA A 81 18.22 -23.63 1.34
N GLU A 82 18.42 -22.63 2.19
CA GLU A 82 17.38 -22.13 3.09
C GLU A 82 16.40 -21.17 2.39
N PHE A 83 16.91 -20.27 1.54
CA PHE A 83 16.10 -19.18 0.98
C PHE A 83 15.88 -19.30 -0.53
N GLY A 84 16.71 -20.07 -1.23
CA GLY A 84 16.72 -20.14 -2.69
C GLY A 84 15.78 -21.17 -3.33
N GLY A 85 15.02 -21.92 -2.54
CA GLY A 85 14.27 -23.13 -2.91
C GLY A 85 13.41 -23.13 -4.18
N THR A 86 13.29 -21.99 -4.84
CA THR A 86 12.50 -21.87 -6.07
C THR A 86 13.32 -22.13 -7.34
N LEU A 87 14.64 -22.07 -7.28
CA LEU A 87 15.51 -22.32 -8.46
C LEU A 87 15.73 -23.80 -8.74
N SER A 88 15.63 -24.67 -7.73
CA SER A 88 15.65 -26.12 -7.93
C SER A 88 14.54 -26.59 -8.88
N HIS A 89 13.46 -25.82 -9.05
CA HIS A 89 12.39 -26.10 -10.01
C HIS A 89 12.69 -25.58 -11.42
N LEU A 90 13.62 -24.67 -11.60
CA LEU A 90 13.97 -24.08 -12.89
C LEU A 90 15.20 -24.73 -13.51
N TRP A 91 16.14 -25.15 -12.67
CA TRP A 91 17.38 -25.80 -13.07
C TRP A 91 17.41 -27.19 -12.46
N ASP A 92 17.28 -28.18 -13.31
CA ASP A 92 17.52 -29.58 -12.99
C ASP A 92 18.95 -29.91 -13.43
N PRO A 93 19.82 -30.44 -12.55
CA PRO A 93 21.18 -30.86 -12.93
C PRO A 93 21.25 -31.83 -14.10
N ASP A 94 20.24 -32.69 -14.21
CA ASP A 94 20.16 -33.71 -15.23
C ASP A 94 19.46 -33.27 -16.52
N HIS A 95 18.56 -32.30 -16.45
CA HIS A 95 17.71 -31.85 -17.54
C HIS A 95 17.83 -30.37 -17.92
N GLY A 96 18.70 -29.61 -17.25
CA GLY A 96 18.92 -28.19 -17.50
C GLY A 96 17.67 -27.33 -17.23
N PHE A 97 17.39 -26.38 -18.13
CA PHE A 97 16.21 -25.51 -18.04
C PHE A 97 14.91 -26.19 -18.48
N ALA A 98 14.68 -27.44 -18.05
CA ALA A 98 13.49 -28.22 -18.46
C ALA A 98 12.16 -27.51 -18.19
N HIS A 99 12.12 -26.59 -17.23
CA HIS A 99 10.92 -25.87 -16.81
C HIS A 99 11.01 -24.36 -17.09
N TRP A 100 11.54 -23.95 -18.26
CA TRP A 100 11.67 -22.53 -18.66
C TRP A 100 10.34 -21.74 -18.56
N TRP A 101 9.19 -22.38 -18.71
CA TRP A 101 7.86 -21.79 -18.53
C TRP A 101 7.58 -21.35 -17.10
N SER A 102 8.34 -21.83 -16.12
CA SER A 102 8.27 -21.37 -14.73
C SER A 102 9.17 -20.17 -14.45
N ALA A 103 9.93 -19.67 -15.46
CA ALA A 103 10.78 -18.47 -15.33
C ALA A 103 10.05 -17.23 -14.74
N PRO A 104 8.75 -16.97 -15.00
CA PRO A 104 8.03 -15.91 -14.30
C PRO A 104 7.99 -16.09 -12.78
N LEU A 105 8.10 -17.32 -12.27
CA LEU A 105 8.17 -17.59 -10.83
C LEU A 105 9.47 -17.11 -10.21
N LEU A 106 10.54 -16.81 -11.00
CA LEU A 106 11.74 -16.15 -10.52
C LEU A 106 11.43 -14.77 -9.92
N LEU A 107 10.44 -14.06 -10.45
CA LEU A 107 10.00 -12.78 -9.91
C LEU A 107 9.26 -12.97 -8.58
N TYR A 108 8.51 -14.05 -8.46
CA TYR A 108 7.83 -14.44 -7.23
C TYR A 108 8.76 -15.17 -6.25
N GLY A 109 9.73 -15.92 -6.76
CA GLY A 109 10.69 -16.70 -5.98
C GLY A 109 11.74 -15.84 -5.28
N LYS A 110 12.50 -16.49 -4.42
CA LYS A 110 13.58 -15.87 -3.63
C LYS A 110 14.93 -15.81 -4.39
N PHE A 111 14.89 -15.70 -5.73
CA PHE A 111 16.10 -15.68 -6.54
C PHE A 111 16.92 -14.42 -6.32
N THR A 112 18.22 -14.60 -6.12
CA THR A 112 19.24 -13.56 -6.24
C THR A 112 20.52 -14.18 -6.83
N ILE A 113 21.23 -13.40 -7.64
CA ILE A 113 22.52 -13.82 -8.18
C ILE A 113 23.55 -14.08 -7.06
N LEU A 114 23.39 -13.40 -5.94
CA LEU A 114 24.27 -13.51 -4.77
C LEU A 114 24.25 -14.92 -4.13
N HIS A 115 23.20 -15.71 -4.33
CA HIS A 115 23.16 -17.11 -3.91
C HIS A 115 24.18 -18.01 -4.66
N TYR A 116 24.69 -17.55 -5.81
CA TYR A 116 25.62 -18.31 -6.66
C TYR A 116 27.00 -17.68 -6.68
N TRP A 117 27.07 -16.37 -6.56
CA TRP A 117 28.31 -15.63 -6.62
C TRP A 117 28.19 -14.33 -5.83
N SER A 118 28.87 -14.26 -4.68
CA SER A 118 28.80 -13.14 -3.74
C SER A 118 30.16 -12.73 -3.15
N PRO A 119 31.23 -12.63 -3.97
CA PRO A 119 32.49 -12.10 -3.44
C PRO A 119 32.28 -10.65 -2.97
N PRO A 120 33.03 -10.18 -1.95
CA PRO A 120 32.84 -8.87 -1.36
C PRO A 120 32.83 -7.72 -2.37
N TRP A 121 33.70 -7.75 -3.39
CA TRP A 121 33.75 -6.71 -4.40
C TRP A 121 32.44 -6.58 -5.22
N LEU A 122 31.81 -7.71 -5.56
CA LEU A 122 30.53 -7.72 -6.27
C LEU A 122 29.42 -7.18 -5.38
N VAL A 123 29.39 -7.58 -4.11
CA VAL A 123 28.44 -7.07 -3.12
C VAL A 123 28.55 -5.56 -2.98
N PHE A 124 29.79 -5.02 -2.83
CA PHE A 124 30.00 -3.57 -2.75
C PHE A 124 29.63 -2.85 -4.05
N LEU A 125 29.86 -3.46 -5.21
CA LEU A 125 29.42 -2.91 -6.50
C LEU A 125 27.90 -2.82 -6.57
N LEU A 126 27.17 -3.91 -6.30
CA LEU A 126 25.71 -3.94 -6.35
C LEU A 126 25.09 -3.00 -5.31
N TYR A 127 25.66 -2.98 -4.12
CA TYR A 127 25.26 -2.08 -3.05
C TYR A 127 25.48 -0.60 -3.41
N GLY A 128 26.65 -0.26 -3.95
CA GLY A 128 26.94 1.09 -4.42
C GLY A 128 26.03 1.54 -5.56
N LEU A 129 25.74 0.64 -6.51
CA LEU A 129 24.79 0.88 -7.58
C LEU A 129 23.36 1.05 -7.05
N ALA A 130 22.96 0.30 -6.01
CA ALA A 130 21.67 0.46 -5.36
C ALA A 130 21.54 1.85 -4.71
N LEU A 131 22.55 2.26 -3.92
CA LEU A 131 22.60 3.60 -3.33
C LEU A 131 22.54 4.71 -4.38
N ALA A 132 23.36 4.60 -5.44
CA ALA A 132 23.36 5.58 -6.52
C ALA A 132 22.01 5.65 -7.24
N SER A 133 21.39 4.50 -7.50
CA SER A 133 20.07 4.43 -8.15
C SER A 133 18.98 5.05 -7.30
N VAL A 134 18.96 4.79 -5.99
CA VAL A 134 18.01 5.40 -5.06
C VAL A 134 18.25 6.91 -4.93
N ALA A 135 19.51 7.37 -4.89
CA ALA A 135 19.84 8.79 -4.87
C ALA A 135 19.36 9.51 -6.12
N LEU A 136 19.64 8.95 -7.30
CA LEU A 136 19.20 9.50 -8.59
C LEU A 136 17.68 9.48 -8.72
N MET A 137 17.02 8.41 -8.28
CA MET A 137 15.56 8.36 -8.18
C MET A 137 15.02 9.47 -7.28
N THR A 138 15.63 9.68 -6.12
CA THR A 138 15.19 10.70 -5.16
C THR A 138 15.33 12.11 -5.74
N LEU A 139 16.43 12.39 -6.44
CA LEU A 139 16.64 13.64 -7.17
C LEU A 139 15.74 13.76 -8.40
N GLY A 140 15.22 12.65 -8.89
CA GLY A 140 14.39 12.59 -10.09
C GLY A 140 15.18 12.74 -11.38
N ALA A 141 16.36 12.12 -11.45
CA ALA A 141 17.18 12.01 -12.65
C ALA A 141 16.95 10.68 -13.32
N TRP A 142 16.58 10.67 -14.62
CA TRP A 142 16.19 9.45 -15.36
C TRP A 142 15.25 8.57 -14.55
N THR A 143 14.27 9.20 -13.92
CA THR A 143 13.47 8.66 -12.80
C THR A 143 12.91 7.28 -13.10
N ARG A 144 12.46 7.03 -14.32
CA ARG A 144 11.91 5.72 -14.70
C ARG A 144 12.97 4.61 -14.59
N TRP A 145 14.15 4.85 -15.11
CA TRP A 145 15.24 3.87 -15.15
C TRP A 145 15.87 3.69 -13.78
N THR A 146 16.11 4.79 -13.07
CA THR A 146 16.71 4.74 -11.72
C THR A 146 15.79 4.09 -10.71
N THR A 147 14.46 4.27 -10.82
CA THR A 147 13.50 3.54 -9.98
C THR A 147 13.51 2.04 -10.27
N THR A 148 13.53 1.65 -11.55
CA THR A 148 13.58 0.24 -11.95
C THR A 148 14.87 -0.42 -11.47
N LEU A 149 16.00 0.24 -11.66
CA LEU A 149 17.29 -0.26 -11.22
C LEU A 149 17.37 -0.35 -9.68
N ALA A 150 16.89 0.66 -8.97
CA ALA A 150 16.79 0.63 -7.52
C ALA A 150 15.96 -0.56 -7.03
N TRP A 151 14.79 -0.82 -7.64
CA TRP A 151 13.96 -1.96 -7.29
C TRP A 151 14.69 -3.30 -7.50
N ILE A 152 15.32 -3.48 -8.68
CA ILE A 152 16.06 -4.72 -9.00
C ILE A 152 17.19 -4.95 -7.99
N LEU A 153 18.02 -3.94 -7.74
CA LEU A 153 19.19 -4.06 -6.89
C LEU A 153 18.83 -4.25 -5.42
N VAL A 154 17.88 -3.48 -4.91
CA VAL A 154 17.35 -3.66 -3.54
C VAL A 154 16.77 -5.06 -3.36
N LEU A 155 16.02 -5.55 -4.36
CA LEU A 155 15.44 -6.88 -4.33
C LEU A 155 16.53 -7.98 -4.30
N GLN A 156 17.62 -7.82 -5.07
CA GLN A 156 18.76 -8.76 -5.07
C GLN A 156 19.40 -8.87 -3.67
N LEU A 157 19.67 -7.72 -3.03
CA LEU A 157 20.28 -7.68 -1.71
C LEU A 157 19.33 -8.28 -0.64
N TYR A 158 18.07 -7.88 -0.63
CA TYR A 158 17.10 -8.35 0.36
C TYR A 158 16.74 -9.85 0.22
N ARG A 159 16.87 -10.41 -0.96
CA ARG A 159 16.60 -11.84 -1.20
C ARG A 159 17.73 -12.76 -0.76
N TYR A 160 18.95 -12.25 -0.64
CA TYR A 160 20.09 -13.08 -0.22
C TYR A 160 19.89 -13.62 1.19
N GLN A 161 19.47 -12.75 2.11
CA GLN A 161 19.21 -13.12 3.50
C GLN A 161 18.01 -12.32 4.04
N PRO A 162 16.81 -12.90 4.04
CA PRO A 162 15.61 -12.20 4.46
C PRO A 162 15.41 -12.11 5.99
N MET A 163 16.29 -12.71 6.81
CA MET A 163 16.09 -12.81 8.26
C MET A 163 16.20 -11.48 9.01
N TYR A 164 16.97 -10.52 8.49
CA TYR A 164 17.09 -9.18 9.10
C TYR A 164 16.01 -8.22 8.63
N LEU A 165 15.19 -8.61 7.65
CA LEU A 165 14.17 -7.75 7.08
C LEU A 165 13.03 -7.50 8.05
N THR A 166 12.68 -6.22 8.16
CA THR A 166 11.51 -5.76 8.91
C THR A 166 10.29 -5.59 8.00
N GLY A 167 9.14 -5.26 8.59
CA GLY A 167 7.96 -4.86 7.81
C GLY A 167 8.22 -3.65 6.91
N GLY A 168 9.09 -2.72 7.34
CA GLY A 168 9.47 -1.55 6.54
C GLY A 168 10.22 -1.91 5.27
N ASP A 169 11.09 -2.91 5.32
CA ASP A 169 11.85 -3.39 4.14
C ASP A 169 10.92 -4.02 3.10
N ARG A 170 9.84 -4.68 3.54
CA ARG A 170 8.80 -5.18 2.62
C ARG A 170 8.05 -4.04 1.95
N VAL A 171 7.70 -3.01 2.71
CA VAL A 171 7.08 -1.78 2.16
C VAL A 171 8.01 -1.12 1.14
N ILE A 172 9.33 -1.06 1.40
CA ILE A 172 10.31 -0.54 0.44
C ILE A 172 10.27 -1.32 -0.88
N GLN A 173 10.26 -2.66 -0.83
CA GLN A 173 10.17 -3.49 -2.04
C GLN A 173 8.90 -3.23 -2.84
N ASP A 174 7.74 -3.22 -2.17
CA ASP A 174 6.44 -3.02 -2.79
C ASP A 174 6.33 -1.64 -3.44
N PHE A 175 6.76 -0.59 -2.73
CA PHE A 175 6.62 0.77 -3.24
C PHE A 175 7.69 1.18 -4.25
N LEU A 176 8.87 0.57 -4.26
CA LEU A 176 9.79 0.67 -5.39
C LEU A 176 9.18 0.04 -6.65
N PHE A 177 8.58 -1.13 -6.54
CA PHE A 177 7.88 -1.78 -7.66
C PHE A 177 6.75 -0.91 -8.21
N LEU A 178 5.86 -0.43 -7.36
CA LEU A 178 4.77 0.45 -7.77
C LEU A 178 5.29 1.80 -8.31
N GLY A 179 6.43 2.25 -7.80
CA GLY A 179 7.13 3.45 -8.26
C GLY A 179 7.56 3.39 -9.72
N MET A 180 7.98 2.21 -10.21
CA MET A 180 8.30 2.00 -11.62
C MET A 180 7.11 2.31 -12.55
N LEU A 181 5.90 2.03 -12.09
CA LEU A 181 4.67 2.25 -12.84
C LEU A 181 4.22 3.70 -12.79
N THR A 182 4.71 4.46 -11.81
CA THR A 182 4.28 5.83 -11.52
C THR A 182 5.17 6.85 -12.24
N ARG A 183 4.57 7.84 -12.88
CA ARG A 183 5.30 8.98 -13.46
C ARG A 183 5.65 10.03 -12.39
N TRP A 184 6.24 9.62 -11.28
CA TRP A 184 6.54 10.50 -10.15
C TRP A 184 7.76 11.44 -10.36
N GLY A 185 8.42 11.33 -11.53
CA GLY A 185 9.44 12.27 -12.00
C GLY A 185 8.90 13.48 -12.77
N GLU A 186 7.57 13.65 -12.93
CA GLU A 186 6.99 14.76 -13.72
C GLU A 186 6.97 16.10 -12.94
N ALA A 187 7.22 16.10 -11.63
CA ALA A 187 7.36 17.32 -10.82
C ALA A 187 8.51 17.21 -9.84
N TYR A 188 9.02 18.34 -9.38
CA TYR A 188 10.09 18.43 -8.36
C TYR A 188 11.27 17.47 -8.63
N SER A 189 11.78 17.46 -9.88
CA SER A 189 12.79 16.52 -10.35
C SER A 189 13.72 17.18 -11.37
N LEU A 190 14.92 16.63 -11.53
CA LEU A 190 15.84 17.01 -12.58
C LEU A 190 15.26 16.74 -13.96
N ASP A 191 14.49 15.65 -14.11
CA ASP A 191 13.78 15.34 -15.36
C ASP A 191 12.74 16.40 -15.72
N ALA A 192 11.97 16.88 -14.74
CA ALA A 192 10.98 17.94 -14.95
C ALA A 192 11.62 19.30 -15.22
N TRP A 193 12.75 19.59 -14.60
CA TRP A 193 13.49 20.84 -14.82
C TRP A 193 14.04 20.94 -16.24
N ARG A 194 14.46 19.84 -16.82
CA ARG A 194 14.98 19.77 -18.20
C ARG A 194 13.90 19.86 -19.27
N ARG A 195 12.62 19.77 -18.93
CA ARG A 195 11.52 19.76 -19.90
C ARG A 195 10.97 21.17 -20.13
N PRO A 196 10.47 21.45 -21.35
CA PRO A 196 9.72 22.68 -21.62
C PRO A 196 8.49 22.81 -20.71
N ALA A 197 8.14 24.05 -20.32
CA ALA A 197 7.03 24.36 -19.43
C ALA A 197 5.69 23.67 -19.77
N PRO A 198 5.25 23.54 -21.03
CA PRO A 198 3.98 22.92 -21.39
C PRO A 198 3.84 21.44 -20.99
N SER A 199 4.94 20.70 -20.88
CA SER A 199 4.89 19.28 -20.48
C SER A 199 4.57 19.08 -19.00
N ARG A 200 4.80 20.09 -18.16
CA ARG A 200 4.52 20.07 -16.72
C ARG A 200 3.02 20.15 -16.41
N GLU A 201 2.24 20.70 -17.34
CA GLU A 201 0.81 20.99 -17.17
C GLU A 201 -0.09 19.79 -17.47
N ARG A 202 0.44 18.75 -18.11
CA ARG A 202 -0.36 17.63 -18.63
C ARG A 202 -0.86 16.64 -17.57
N GLY A 203 -0.38 16.72 -16.32
CA GLY A 203 -0.71 15.74 -15.27
C GLY A 203 -0.11 14.34 -15.54
N ILE A 204 -0.31 13.44 -14.61
CA ILE A 204 0.09 12.03 -14.70
C ILE A 204 -1.13 11.10 -14.67
N PRO A 205 -1.06 9.88 -15.24
CA PRO A 205 -2.10 8.89 -15.09
C PRO A 205 -2.37 8.63 -13.61
N ALA A 206 -3.64 8.58 -13.21
CA ALA A 206 -4.02 8.40 -11.80
C ALA A 206 -3.82 6.97 -11.29
N TRP A 207 -3.92 5.97 -12.17
CA TRP A 207 -3.99 4.56 -11.77
C TRP A 207 -2.79 4.06 -10.95
N PRO A 208 -1.52 4.41 -11.25
CA PRO A 208 -0.42 3.89 -10.43
C PRO A 208 -0.44 4.49 -9.02
N LEU A 209 -0.73 5.79 -8.91
CA LEU A 209 -0.84 6.46 -7.61
C LEU A 209 -2.01 5.89 -6.79
N ARG A 210 -3.16 5.63 -7.43
CA ARG A 210 -4.31 5.00 -6.78
C ARG A 210 -4.02 3.56 -6.36
N LEU A 211 -3.21 2.84 -7.14
CA LEU A 211 -2.75 1.50 -6.77
C LEU A 211 -1.84 1.56 -5.54
N MET A 212 -0.92 2.54 -5.45
CA MET A 212 -0.12 2.78 -4.23
C MET A 212 -1.00 3.10 -3.02
N MET A 213 -2.04 3.93 -3.19
CA MET A 213 -2.99 4.21 -2.12
C MET A 213 -3.75 2.96 -1.67
N ALA A 214 -4.17 2.12 -2.62
CA ALA A 214 -4.83 0.85 -2.33
C ALA A 214 -3.89 -0.14 -1.63
N GLN A 215 -2.63 -0.25 -2.08
CA GLN A 215 -1.62 -1.08 -1.45
C GLN A 215 -1.36 -0.65 0.00
N LEU A 216 -1.24 0.65 0.25
CA LEU A 216 -1.08 1.19 1.59
C LEU A 216 -2.27 0.83 2.49
N ALA A 217 -3.49 0.99 1.98
CA ALA A 217 -4.71 0.64 2.72
C ALA A 217 -4.79 -0.87 2.99
N LEU A 218 -4.36 -1.70 2.06
CA LEU A 218 -4.29 -3.15 2.22
C LEU A 218 -3.25 -3.55 3.29
N ILE A 219 -2.08 -2.93 3.29
CA ILE A 219 -1.03 -3.16 4.31
C ILE A 219 -1.61 -2.89 5.70
N TYR A 220 -2.22 -1.72 5.93
CA TYR A 220 -2.81 -1.41 7.23
C TYR A 220 -3.93 -2.38 7.61
N CYS A 221 -4.86 -2.65 6.70
CA CYS A 221 -5.95 -3.57 6.96
C CYS A 221 -5.44 -4.96 7.35
N ALA A 222 -4.48 -5.49 6.58
CA ALA A 222 -3.89 -6.79 6.85
C ALA A 222 -3.15 -6.82 8.19
N THR A 223 -2.30 -5.82 8.48
CA THR A 223 -1.57 -5.74 9.75
C THR A 223 -2.53 -5.59 10.93
N GLY A 224 -3.60 -4.80 10.80
CA GLY A 224 -4.62 -4.68 11.85
C GLY A 224 -5.38 -5.98 12.11
N LEU A 225 -5.70 -6.74 11.06
CA LEU A 225 -6.35 -8.05 11.18
C LEU A 225 -5.43 -9.10 11.81
N PHE A 226 -4.13 -9.08 11.48
CA PHE A 226 -3.14 -9.96 12.09
C PHE A 226 -2.83 -9.62 13.56
N LYS A 227 -3.17 -8.43 14.03
CA LYS A 227 -3.10 -8.05 15.44
C LYS A 227 -4.19 -8.76 16.23
N SER A 228 -4.02 -10.07 16.41
CA SER A 228 -4.94 -10.98 17.08
C SER A 228 -4.26 -11.67 18.27
N GLY A 229 -5.03 -12.42 19.06
CA GLY A 229 -4.52 -13.09 20.23
C GLY A 229 -4.73 -12.32 21.54
N PRO A 230 -4.38 -12.93 22.70
CA PRO A 230 -4.72 -12.42 24.04
C PRO A 230 -4.21 -11.01 24.31
N ALA A 231 -2.93 -10.74 24.01
CA ALA A 231 -2.32 -9.43 24.26
C ALA A 231 -3.05 -8.28 23.52
N TRP A 232 -3.52 -8.52 22.28
CA TRP A 232 -4.32 -7.54 21.54
C TRP A 232 -5.76 -7.49 22.03
N ALA A 233 -6.34 -8.64 22.41
CA ALA A 233 -7.71 -8.71 22.90
C ALA A 233 -7.88 -8.01 24.27
N HIS A 234 -6.90 -8.15 25.15
CA HIS A 234 -6.90 -7.53 26.48
C HIS A 234 -6.32 -6.10 26.50
N GLY A 235 -5.82 -5.60 25.37
CA GLY A 235 -5.24 -4.26 25.30
C GLY A 235 -3.82 -4.15 25.85
N GLU A 236 -3.08 -5.25 25.97
CA GLU A 236 -1.75 -5.31 26.61
C GLU A 236 -0.59 -5.20 25.60
N ALA A 237 -0.87 -5.22 24.30
CA ALA A 237 0.17 -5.31 23.28
C ALA A 237 1.15 -4.13 23.33
N LEU A 238 0.68 -2.90 23.54
CA LEU A 238 1.55 -1.73 23.69
C LEU A 238 2.39 -1.80 24.98
N TYR A 239 1.81 -2.33 26.07
CA TYR A 239 2.54 -2.54 27.32
C TYR A 239 3.73 -3.48 27.10
N TYR A 240 3.51 -4.62 26.45
CA TYR A 240 4.61 -5.54 26.14
C TYR A 240 5.62 -4.91 25.18
N ALA A 241 5.20 -4.27 24.11
CA ALA A 241 6.12 -3.66 23.15
C ALA A 241 7.03 -2.60 23.79
N LEU A 242 6.53 -1.83 24.75
CA LEU A 242 7.28 -0.80 25.45
C LEU A 242 8.15 -1.32 26.63
N ASN A 243 8.01 -2.59 26.99
CA ASN A 243 8.81 -3.22 28.06
C ASN A 243 9.75 -4.32 27.55
N LEU A 244 9.66 -4.72 26.26
CA LEU A 244 10.58 -5.70 25.69
C LEU A 244 11.87 -5.01 25.24
N ASP A 245 13.01 -5.42 25.80
CA ASP A 245 14.36 -4.88 25.53
C ASP A 245 14.73 -4.92 24.04
N HIS A 246 14.17 -5.85 23.29
CA HIS A 246 14.35 -5.90 21.85
C HIS A 246 13.66 -4.76 21.09
N PHE A 247 12.61 -4.17 21.65
CA PHE A 247 11.80 -3.18 20.96
C PHE A 247 11.88 -1.77 21.53
N TYR A 248 11.99 -1.57 22.84
CA TYR A 248 11.97 -0.23 23.39
C TYR A 248 13.26 0.55 23.03
N ARG A 249 13.15 1.86 22.79
CA ARG A 249 14.30 2.74 22.56
C ARG A 249 14.86 3.31 23.85
N VAL A 250 13.99 3.59 24.80
CA VAL A 250 14.35 4.19 26.08
C VAL A 250 13.65 3.41 27.18
N PRO A 251 14.38 2.93 28.21
CA PRO A 251 13.76 2.24 29.33
C PRO A 251 12.90 3.23 30.14
N ALA A 252 11.60 3.10 30.03
CA ALA A 252 10.62 3.98 30.66
C ALA A 252 9.60 3.19 31.52
N THR A 253 10.03 2.12 32.18
CA THR A 253 9.18 1.15 32.86
C THR A 253 8.17 1.78 33.81
N ALA A 254 8.59 2.76 34.62
CA ALA A 254 7.71 3.46 35.56
C ALA A 254 6.62 4.29 34.85
N LEU A 255 6.95 4.94 33.73
CA LEU A 255 5.98 5.68 32.91
C LEU A 255 5.01 4.71 32.24
N VAL A 256 5.53 3.63 31.66
CA VAL A 256 4.74 2.60 30.98
C VAL A 256 3.74 1.97 31.97
N ALA A 257 4.17 1.66 33.20
CA ALA A 257 3.29 1.15 34.25
C ALA A 257 2.18 2.15 34.61
N ARG A 258 2.49 3.44 34.74
CA ARG A 258 1.50 4.49 35.02
C ARG A 258 0.47 4.62 33.88
N LEU A 259 0.93 4.62 32.62
CA LEU A 259 0.05 4.69 31.45
C LEU A 259 -0.84 3.44 31.35
N GLN A 260 -0.32 2.26 31.72
CA GLN A 260 -1.10 1.01 31.78
C GLN A 260 -2.19 1.10 32.86
N HIS A 261 -1.85 1.52 34.08
CA HIS A 261 -2.82 1.71 35.16
C HIS A 261 -3.88 2.75 34.84
N ALA A 262 -3.51 3.80 34.13
CA ALA A 262 -4.46 4.81 33.66
C ALA A 262 -5.36 4.35 32.49
N GLY A 263 -5.20 3.13 32.01
CA GLY A 263 -5.96 2.59 30.87
C GLY A 263 -5.58 3.17 29.52
N LEU A 264 -4.53 4.00 29.44
CA LEU A 264 -4.12 4.67 28.20
C LEU A 264 -3.46 3.70 27.21
N LEU A 265 -2.68 2.74 27.68
CA LEU A 265 -2.06 1.72 26.79
C LEU A 265 -3.10 0.72 26.26
N PRO A 266 -4.05 0.20 27.08
CA PRO A 266 -5.16 -0.59 26.56
C PRO A 266 -5.98 0.15 25.51
N LEU A 267 -6.37 1.38 25.79
CA LEU A 267 -7.10 2.22 24.85
C LEU A 267 -6.29 2.43 23.54
N GLY A 268 -5.00 2.76 23.66
CA GLY A 268 -4.09 2.92 22.52
C GLY A 268 -3.96 1.64 21.70
N THR A 269 -3.85 0.47 22.33
CA THR A 269 -3.77 -0.82 21.67
C THR A 269 -5.00 -1.08 20.80
N HIS A 270 -6.20 -0.88 21.34
CA HIS A 270 -7.44 -1.04 20.58
C HIS A 270 -7.61 0.02 19.49
N LEU A 271 -7.26 1.28 19.79
CA LEU A 271 -7.36 2.37 18.84
C LEU A 271 -6.47 2.13 17.61
N VAL A 272 -5.20 1.74 17.81
CA VAL A 272 -4.26 1.41 16.73
C VAL A 272 -4.80 0.27 15.89
N ARG A 273 -5.18 -0.84 16.52
CA ARG A 273 -5.71 -2.02 15.82
C ARG A 273 -6.90 -1.67 14.94
N TRP A 274 -7.91 -1.01 15.49
CA TRP A 274 -9.12 -0.67 14.74
C TRP A 274 -8.90 0.41 13.69
N TRP A 275 -8.02 1.37 13.95
CA TRP A 275 -7.64 2.35 12.94
C TRP A 275 -6.99 1.67 11.74
N GLU A 276 -6.09 0.70 11.94
CA GLU A 276 -5.48 -0.06 10.86
C GLU A 276 -6.52 -0.88 10.09
N VAL A 277 -7.37 -1.65 10.78
CA VAL A 277 -8.42 -2.47 10.14
C VAL A 277 -9.37 -1.61 9.31
N LEU A 278 -9.71 -0.43 9.79
CA LEU A 278 -10.67 0.47 9.15
C LEU A 278 -10.03 1.42 8.13
N PHE A 279 -8.72 1.45 7.98
CA PHE A 279 -8.02 2.35 7.06
C PHE A 279 -8.55 2.30 5.60
N PRO A 280 -9.00 1.15 5.03
CA PRO A 280 -9.63 1.12 3.71
C PRO A 280 -10.86 2.01 3.55
N LEU A 281 -11.53 2.43 4.65
CA LEU A 281 -12.62 3.38 4.60
C LEU A 281 -12.19 4.73 4.02
N LEU A 282 -10.92 5.05 4.09
CA LEU A 282 -10.34 6.23 3.45
C LEU A 282 -10.46 6.17 1.91
N LEU A 283 -10.25 4.98 1.30
CA LEU A 283 -10.48 4.75 -0.12
C LEU A 283 -11.96 4.90 -0.48
N VAL A 284 -12.84 4.30 0.34
CA VAL A 284 -14.29 4.44 0.16
C VAL A 284 -14.68 5.93 0.20
N GLY A 285 -14.16 6.68 1.17
CA GLY A 285 -14.38 8.12 1.27
C GLY A 285 -13.86 8.90 0.05
N ALA A 286 -12.71 8.53 -0.50
CA ALA A 286 -12.18 9.15 -1.71
C ALA A 286 -13.09 8.92 -2.92
N VAL A 287 -13.56 7.68 -3.13
CA VAL A 287 -14.49 7.32 -4.21
C VAL A 287 -15.83 8.04 -4.04
N LEU A 288 -16.39 8.08 -2.83
CA LEU A 288 -17.66 8.77 -2.56
C LEU A 288 -17.54 10.28 -2.80
N ARG A 289 -16.43 10.92 -2.40
CA ARG A 289 -16.20 12.34 -2.69
C ARG A 289 -16.12 12.62 -4.19
N ALA A 290 -15.40 11.79 -4.94
CA ALA A 290 -15.32 11.91 -6.39
C ALA A 290 -16.69 11.73 -7.05
N TYR A 291 -17.46 10.72 -6.59
CA TYR A 291 -18.83 10.48 -7.05
C TYR A 291 -19.75 11.70 -6.81
N GLU A 292 -19.75 12.25 -5.60
CA GLU A 292 -20.61 13.39 -5.27
C GLU A 292 -20.20 14.66 -6.04
N ALA A 293 -18.90 14.90 -6.23
CA ALA A 293 -18.39 16.02 -7.03
C ALA A 293 -18.83 15.91 -8.50
N ASP A 294 -18.69 14.73 -9.10
CA ASP A 294 -19.10 14.50 -10.48
C ASP A 294 -20.61 14.57 -10.66
N ARG A 295 -21.37 14.06 -9.69
CA ARG A 295 -22.83 14.14 -9.70
C ARG A 295 -23.33 15.58 -9.62
N GLN A 296 -22.74 16.39 -8.73
CA GLN A 296 -23.09 17.80 -8.58
C GLN A 296 -22.74 18.62 -9.83
N ALA A 297 -21.66 18.25 -10.51
CA ALA A 297 -21.25 18.89 -11.76
C ALA A 297 -22.00 18.35 -13.00
N GLY A 298 -22.96 17.43 -12.85
CA GLY A 298 -23.66 16.82 -13.97
C GLY A 298 -22.80 15.89 -14.86
N ARG A 299 -21.57 15.56 -14.42
CA ARG A 299 -20.62 14.74 -15.18
C ARG A 299 -20.72 13.24 -14.89
N TRP A 300 -21.64 12.83 -14.03
CA TRP A 300 -21.80 11.40 -13.71
C TRP A 300 -22.34 10.62 -14.92
N PRO A 301 -21.67 9.59 -15.40
CA PRO A 301 -22.09 8.87 -16.61
C PRO A 301 -23.39 8.09 -16.38
N VAL A 302 -24.34 8.28 -17.29
CA VAL A 302 -25.63 7.59 -17.28
C VAL A 302 -25.54 6.38 -18.20
N ALA A 303 -25.51 5.17 -17.62
CA ALA A 303 -25.56 3.94 -18.36
C ALA A 303 -27.00 3.54 -18.73
N PRO A 304 -27.22 2.81 -19.84
CA PRO A 304 -28.51 2.20 -20.15
C PRO A 304 -29.06 1.39 -18.99
N ALA A 305 -30.40 1.35 -18.87
CA ALA A 305 -31.08 0.74 -17.70
C ALA A 305 -30.65 -0.73 -17.48
N TRP A 306 -30.51 -1.51 -18.56
CA TRP A 306 -30.10 -2.91 -18.46
C TRP A 306 -28.66 -3.07 -17.94
N ARG A 307 -27.69 -2.25 -18.42
CA ARG A 307 -26.31 -2.27 -17.90
C ARG A 307 -26.27 -1.89 -16.43
N ARG A 308 -27.06 -0.91 -16.04
CA ARG A 308 -27.19 -0.50 -14.64
C ARG A 308 -27.73 -1.62 -13.76
N ARG A 309 -28.79 -2.33 -14.20
CA ARG A 309 -29.33 -3.48 -13.46
C ARG A 309 -28.33 -4.63 -13.38
N ALA A 310 -27.70 -4.99 -14.49
CA ALA A 310 -26.67 -6.02 -14.55
C ALA A 310 -25.48 -5.67 -13.65
N SER A 311 -25.02 -4.43 -13.65
CA SER A 311 -23.90 -4.01 -12.79
C SER A 311 -24.25 -4.09 -11.29
N TRP A 312 -25.48 -3.78 -10.89
CA TRP A 312 -25.91 -3.97 -9.51
C TRP A 312 -25.99 -5.46 -9.10
N ALA A 313 -26.46 -6.34 -9.99
CA ALA A 313 -26.48 -7.78 -9.73
C ALA A 313 -25.08 -8.34 -9.59
N VAL A 314 -24.16 -7.97 -10.50
CA VAL A 314 -22.74 -8.38 -10.44
C VAL A 314 -22.05 -7.84 -9.21
N ALA A 315 -22.25 -6.58 -8.86
CA ALA A 315 -21.71 -5.97 -7.65
C ALA A 315 -22.23 -6.64 -6.38
N GLY A 316 -23.54 -6.96 -6.34
CA GLY A 316 -24.15 -7.72 -5.24
C GLY A 316 -23.57 -9.13 -5.10
N GLY A 317 -23.35 -9.84 -6.21
CA GLY A 317 -22.69 -11.15 -6.22
C GLY A 317 -21.23 -11.08 -5.74
N ALA A 318 -20.45 -10.11 -6.21
CA ALA A 318 -19.09 -9.89 -5.76
C ALA A 318 -19.02 -9.58 -4.25
N TRP A 319 -19.93 -8.75 -3.77
CA TRP A 319 -20.05 -8.40 -2.37
C TRP A 319 -20.40 -9.61 -1.48
N LEU A 320 -21.33 -10.45 -1.89
CA LEU A 320 -21.69 -11.68 -1.16
C LEU A 320 -20.54 -12.67 -1.12
N LEU A 321 -19.80 -12.83 -2.24
CA LEU A 321 -18.60 -13.65 -2.26
C LEU A 321 -17.52 -13.11 -1.32
N ALA A 322 -17.26 -11.82 -1.35
CA ALA A 322 -16.29 -11.18 -0.46
C ALA A 322 -16.68 -11.36 1.02
N ALA A 323 -17.96 -11.20 1.37
CA ALA A 323 -18.47 -11.45 2.71
C ALA A 323 -18.29 -12.94 3.12
N GLY A 324 -18.55 -13.88 2.19
CA GLY A 324 -18.31 -15.32 2.41
C GLY A 324 -16.82 -15.62 2.66
N VAL A 325 -15.92 -15.05 1.86
CA VAL A 325 -14.47 -15.19 2.05
C VAL A 325 -14.06 -14.65 3.42
N ALA A 326 -14.52 -13.46 3.79
CA ALA A 326 -14.24 -12.86 5.09
C ALA A 326 -14.71 -13.76 6.24
N GLY A 327 -15.90 -14.36 6.11
CA GLY A 327 -16.43 -15.32 7.07
C GLY A 327 -15.55 -16.56 7.23
N ILE A 328 -15.10 -17.15 6.12
CA ILE A 328 -14.24 -18.35 6.14
C ILE A 328 -12.88 -18.01 6.78
N VAL A 329 -12.27 -16.89 6.41
CA VAL A 329 -11.00 -16.44 6.97
C VAL A 329 -11.12 -16.19 8.46
N ALA A 330 -12.16 -15.48 8.92
CA ALA A 330 -12.40 -15.22 10.32
C ALA A 330 -12.58 -16.50 11.14
N ALA A 331 -13.32 -17.49 10.61
CA ALA A 331 -13.55 -18.76 11.28
C ALA A 331 -12.27 -19.60 11.45
N HIS A 332 -11.30 -19.47 10.53
CA HIS A 332 -10.06 -20.26 10.58
C HIS A 332 -8.90 -19.57 11.27
N HIS A 333 -8.86 -18.23 11.30
CA HIS A 333 -7.73 -17.47 11.81
C HIS A 333 -8.02 -16.61 13.05
N GLY A 334 -9.22 -16.07 13.17
CA GLY A 334 -9.54 -15.12 14.24
C GLY A 334 -10.49 -15.63 15.32
N LEU A 335 -11.37 -16.54 14.95
CA LEU A 335 -12.47 -17.02 15.79
C LEU A 335 -12.51 -18.54 15.90
N ALA A 336 -11.40 -19.21 15.70
CA ALA A 336 -11.30 -20.68 15.67
C ALA A 336 -11.74 -21.37 16.97
N GLY A 337 -11.80 -20.66 18.10
CA GLY A 337 -12.25 -21.20 19.40
C GLY A 337 -13.73 -20.99 19.73
N PHE A 338 -14.47 -20.22 18.90
CA PHE A 338 -15.83 -19.77 19.26
C PHE A 338 -16.99 -20.66 18.76
N GLY A 339 -16.70 -21.82 18.19
CA GLY A 339 -17.74 -22.75 17.76
C GLY A 339 -17.37 -23.56 16.51
N ARG A 340 -18.37 -24.21 15.91
CA ARG A 340 -18.16 -24.96 14.67
C ARG A 340 -17.75 -24.01 13.54
N PRO A 341 -16.63 -24.23 12.81
CA PRO A 341 -16.09 -23.28 11.83
C PRO A 341 -17.10 -22.82 10.78
N ARG A 342 -17.99 -23.71 10.32
CA ARG A 342 -19.04 -23.35 9.35
C ARG A 342 -20.08 -22.38 9.92
N ALA A 343 -20.48 -22.56 11.19
CA ALA A 343 -21.42 -21.65 11.83
C ALA A 343 -20.78 -20.26 12.06
N VAL A 344 -19.54 -20.24 12.54
CA VAL A 344 -18.78 -18.99 12.70
C VAL A 344 -18.62 -18.27 11.36
N ALA A 345 -18.25 -18.99 10.29
CA ALA A 345 -18.13 -18.43 8.95
C ALA A 345 -19.45 -17.80 8.45
N ALA A 346 -20.57 -18.50 8.65
CA ALA A 346 -21.89 -18.01 8.25
C ALA A 346 -22.30 -16.75 9.04
N VAL A 347 -22.07 -16.75 10.37
CA VAL A 347 -22.40 -15.59 11.21
C VAL A 347 -21.57 -14.39 10.84
N VAL A 348 -20.26 -14.53 10.62
CA VAL A 348 -19.37 -13.42 10.23
C VAL A 348 -19.73 -12.92 8.82
N ALA A 349 -19.96 -13.82 7.87
CA ALA A 349 -20.40 -13.44 6.53
C ALA A 349 -21.71 -12.65 6.56
N MET A 350 -22.69 -13.11 7.33
CA MET A 350 -23.96 -12.42 7.54
C MET A 350 -23.76 -11.04 8.21
N ALA A 351 -22.93 -10.98 9.26
CA ALA A 351 -22.64 -9.72 9.96
C ALA A 351 -21.97 -8.70 9.02
N VAL A 352 -20.99 -9.12 8.21
CA VAL A 352 -20.34 -8.27 7.20
C VAL A 352 -21.35 -7.79 6.17
N ALA A 353 -22.20 -8.70 5.67
CA ALA A 353 -23.24 -8.36 4.68
C ALA A 353 -24.26 -7.36 5.25
N VAL A 354 -24.78 -7.60 6.43
CA VAL A 354 -25.76 -6.71 7.09
C VAL A 354 -25.14 -5.36 7.43
N ALA A 355 -23.95 -5.33 8.02
CA ALA A 355 -23.26 -4.09 8.36
C ALA A 355 -22.97 -3.23 7.11
N SER A 356 -22.53 -3.85 6.01
CA SER A 356 -22.29 -3.12 4.75
C SER A 356 -23.59 -2.60 4.14
N ALA A 357 -24.67 -3.40 4.16
CA ALA A 357 -25.97 -2.97 3.67
C ALA A 357 -26.52 -1.81 4.51
N ALA A 358 -26.41 -1.89 5.84
CA ALA A 358 -26.78 -0.81 6.76
C ALA A 358 -25.96 0.46 6.48
N ALA A 359 -24.64 0.35 6.28
CA ALA A 359 -23.78 1.48 5.93
C ALA A 359 -24.21 2.15 4.62
N ILE A 360 -24.56 1.36 3.59
CA ILE A 360 -25.07 1.86 2.31
C ILE A 360 -26.42 2.58 2.51
N ALA A 361 -27.32 2.00 3.30
CA ALA A 361 -28.63 2.61 3.60
C ALA A 361 -28.49 3.92 4.38
N VAL A 362 -27.63 3.94 5.41
CA VAL A 362 -27.29 5.13 6.18
C VAL A 362 -26.68 6.20 5.29
N TYR A 363 -25.75 5.86 4.40
CA TYR A 363 -25.21 6.81 3.43
C TYR A 363 -26.28 7.34 2.49
N ALA A 364 -27.17 6.48 1.97
CA ALA A 364 -28.27 6.88 1.09
C ALA A 364 -29.25 7.86 1.77
N LEU A 365 -29.43 7.73 3.09
CA LEU A 365 -30.22 8.66 3.92
C LEU A 365 -29.45 9.96 4.17
N ILE A 366 -28.22 9.87 4.68
CA ILE A 366 -27.39 11.02 5.07
C ILE A 366 -27.08 11.93 3.88
N ARG A 367 -26.88 11.37 2.68
CA ARG A 367 -26.54 12.16 1.48
C ARG A 367 -27.60 13.22 1.13
N ARG A 368 -28.84 13.05 1.60
CA ARG A 368 -29.93 14.03 1.38
C ARG A 368 -29.72 15.30 2.20
N TYR A 369 -28.96 15.22 3.31
CA TYR A 369 -28.76 16.31 4.24
C TYR A 369 -27.34 16.87 4.10
N PRO A 370 -27.15 18.17 3.72
CA PRO A 370 -25.83 18.73 3.46
C PRO A 370 -24.86 18.66 4.66
N GLY A 371 -25.35 18.97 5.87
CA GLY A 371 -24.53 18.96 7.08
C GLY A 371 -23.97 17.58 7.42
N PRO A 372 -24.82 16.55 7.70
CA PRO A 372 -24.37 15.19 7.97
C PRO A 372 -23.53 14.58 6.84
N ARG A 373 -23.88 14.86 5.57
CA ARG A 373 -23.08 14.42 4.42
C ARG A 373 -21.66 15.00 4.47
N ARG A 374 -21.54 16.31 4.74
CA ARG A 374 -20.23 16.97 4.84
C ARG A 374 -19.42 16.41 6.01
N LEU A 375 -20.04 16.18 7.16
CA LEU A 375 -19.40 15.54 8.31
C LEU A 375 -18.86 14.15 7.95
N LEU A 376 -19.70 13.30 7.37
CA LEU A 376 -19.31 11.93 6.98
C LEU A 376 -18.15 11.94 5.97
N LEU A 377 -18.29 12.67 4.86
CA LEU A 377 -17.34 12.59 3.74
C LEU A 377 -16.01 13.30 4.01
N HIS A 378 -16.01 14.39 4.79
CA HIS A 378 -14.81 15.19 4.97
C HIS A 378 -14.12 14.98 6.32
N TRP A 379 -14.82 14.45 7.32
CA TRP A 379 -14.26 14.18 8.64
C TRP A 379 -14.15 12.68 8.91
N VAL A 380 -15.26 11.95 8.93
CA VAL A 380 -15.24 10.51 9.27
C VAL A 380 -14.50 9.69 8.21
N LEU A 381 -14.83 9.88 6.94
CA LEU A 381 -14.17 9.24 5.79
C LEU A 381 -13.11 10.14 5.15
N GLY A 382 -12.78 11.26 5.80
CA GLY A 382 -11.88 12.28 5.31
C GLY A 382 -10.43 11.97 5.65
N LYS A 383 -9.54 12.21 4.69
CA LYS A 383 -8.11 11.94 4.86
C LYS A 383 -7.43 12.72 6.00
N ARG A 384 -7.95 13.91 6.38
CA ARG A 384 -7.30 14.75 7.41
C ARG A 384 -7.15 14.02 8.74
N CYS A 385 -8.25 13.54 9.31
CA CYS A 385 -8.21 12.81 10.58
C CYS A 385 -7.35 11.53 10.49
N TRP A 386 -7.56 10.75 9.42
CA TRP A 386 -6.88 9.47 9.24
C TRP A 386 -5.37 9.63 9.07
N LEU A 387 -4.92 10.56 8.22
CA LEU A 387 -3.50 10.76 7.96
C LEU A 387 -2.81 11.46 9.12
N THR A 388 -3.48 12.42 9.80
CA THR A 388 -2.91 13.04 11.00
C THR A 388 -2.70 12.01 12.11
N PHE A 389 -3.70 11.16 12.38
CA PHE A 389 -3.53 10.07 13.34
C PHE A 389 -2.40 9.13 12.90
N GLY A 390 -2.33 8.76 11.61
CA GLY A 390 -1.26 7.92 11.08
C GLY A 390 0.13 8.52 11.26
N VAL A 391 0.31 9.82 11.02
CA VAL A 391 1.58 10.50 11.27
C VAL A 391 1.93 10.46 12.77
N LEU A 392 0.99 10.82 13.64
CA LEU A 392 1.21 10.79 15.10
C LEU A 392 1.53 9.37 15.59
N LEU A 393 0.83 8.36 15.05
CA LEU A 393 1.09 6.96 15.36
C LEU A 393 2.53 6.55 14.97
N HIS A 394 2.95 6.84 13.74
CA HIS A 394 4.29 6.46 13.28
C HIS A 394 5.40 7.25 13.96
N VAL A 395 5.19 8.53 14.25
CA VAL A 395 6.13 9.32 15.07
C VAL A 395 6.22 8.76 16.49
N GLY A 396 5.07 8.38 17.08
CA GLY A 396 5.03 7.74 18.41
C GLY A 396 5.71 6.36 18.43
N ILE A 397 5.51 5.56 17.37
CA ILE A 397 6.21 4.27 17.21
C ILE A 397 7.72 4.51 17.10
N ASP A 398 8.17 5.41 16.24
CA ASP A 398 9.60 5.68 16.06
C ASP A 398 10.26 6.24 17.33
N ALA A 399 9.55 7.06 18.10
CA ALA A 399 10.05 7.60 19.36
C ALA A 399 10.13 6.54 20.48
N GLY A 400 9.15 5.63 20.56
CA GLY A 400 9.02 4.67 21.66
C GLY A 400 9.62 3.30 21.39
N VAL A 401 9.62 2.85 20.13
CA VAL A 401 9.92 1.46 19.76
C VAL A 401 10.88 1.39 18.58
N ASN A 402 11.81 0.47 18.65
CA ASN A 402 12.73 0.18 17.54
C ASN A 402 12.13 -0.92 16.64
N VAL A 403 11.38 -0.53 15.65
CA VAL A 403 10.79 -1.43 14.63
C VAL A 403 11.46 -1.28 13.26
N GLY A 404 12.73 -0.93 13.25
CA GLY A 404 13.49 -0.67 12.03
C GLY A 404 12.92 0.52 11.27
N THR A 405 12.87 0.41 9.94
CA THR A 405 12.45 1.49 9.05
C THR A 405 10.94 1.63 8.88
N PHE A 406 10.15 0.74 9.49
CA PHE A 406 8.71 0.67 9.25
C PHE A 406 7.99 2.00 9.49
N ALA A 407 8.20 2.62 10.65
CA ALA A 407 7.54 3.88 10.97
C ALA A 407 7.91 5.00 9.98
N ASN A 408 9.20 5.09 9.64
CA ASN A 408 9.74 6.16 8.79
C ASN A 408 9.31 6.02 7.34
N VAL A 409 9.19 4.80 6.80
CA VAL A 409 8.80 4.58 5.40
C VAL A 409 7.30 4.84 5.15
N MET A 410 6.46 4.66 6.16
CA MET A 410 5.00 4.83 6.02
C MET A 410 4.59 6.31 5.87
N ILE A 411 5.27 7.23 6.56
CA ILE A 411 4.92 8.67 6.57
C ILE A 411 4.98 9.29 5.16
N PRO A 412 6.05 9.12 4.36
CA PRO A 412 6.11 9.68 3.01
C PRO A 412 5.02 9.17 2.08
N LEU A 413 4.50 7.96 2.29
CA LEU A 413 3.45 7.39 1.45
C LEU A 413 2.12 8.14 1.58
N TYR A 414 1.92 8.88 2.65
CA TYR A 414 0.75 9.74 2.84
C TYR A 414 0.70 10.92 1.87
N PHE A 415 1.82 11.35 1.30
CA PHE A 415 1.83 12.40 0.29
C PHE A 415 1.01 12.02 -0.95
N GLY A 416 0.90 10.74 -1.28
CA GLY A 416 0.06 10.24 -2.36
C GLY A 416 -1.43 10.58 -2.21
N TRP A 417 -1.89 10.89 -0.99
CA TRP A 417 -3.28 11.26 -0.69
C TRP A 417 -3.55 12.76 -0.82
N LEU A 418 -2.52 13.58 -1.00
CA LEU A 418 -2.68 15.01 -1.18
C LEU A 418 -3.21 15.32 -2.59
N SER A 419 -3.82 16.47 -2.72
CA SER A 419 -4.30 17.04 -3.98
C SER A 419 -3.54 18.30 -4.36
N GLY A 420 -3.53 18.66 -5.63
CA GLY A 420 -2.93 19.91 -6.11
C GLY A 420 -3.43 21.14 -5.36
N PRO A 421 -4.74 21.37 -5.23
CA PRO A 421 -5.28 22.49 -4.48
C PRO A 421 -4.82 22.59 -3.03
N GLU A 422 -4.60 21.46 -2.34
CA GLU A 422 -4.07 21.45 -0.98
C GLU A 422 -2.61 21.90 -0.94
N LEU A 423 -1.80 21.44 -1.90
CA LEU A 423 -0.42 21.90 -2.04
C LEU A 423 -0.35 23.40 -2.37
N ASP A 424 -1.28 23.89 -3.17
CA ASP A 424 -1.39 25.33 -3.47
C ASP A 424 -1.80 26.14 -2.23
N ALA A 425 -2.68 25.59 -1.39
CA ALA A 425 -3.03 26.21 -0.12
C ALA A 425 -1.83 26.29 0.84
N VAL A 426 -1.04 25.21 0.93
CA VAL A 426 0.21 25.24 1.72
C VAL A 426 1.19 26.28 1.17
N ARG A 427 1.38 26.34 -0.16
CA ARG A 427 2.27 27.36 -0.78
C ARG A 427 1.82 28.77 -0.47
N ARG A 428 0.54 29.07 -0.55
CA ARG A 428 -0.01 30.38 -0.16
C ARG A 428 0.25 30.70 1.31
N ALA A 429 0.06 29.72 2.19
CA ALA A 429 0.26 29.89 3.62
C ALA A 429 1.72 30.25 3.99
N ILE A 430 2.70 29.77 3.18
CA ILE A 430 4.13 30.09 3.36
C ILE A 430 4.60 31.26 2.49
N GLY A 431 3.68 32.07 1.94
CA GLY A 431 3.98 33.25 1.14
C GLY A 431 4.60 33.00 -0.22
N ARG A 432 4.48 31.75 -0.76
CA ARG A 432 5.01 31.39 -2.09
C ARG A 432 3.91 31.51 -3.16
N PRO A 433 4.25 32.06 -4.37
CA PRO A 433 3.27 32.14 -5.43
C PRO A 433 2.79 30.75 -5.84
N VAL A 434 1.50 30.64 -6.12
CA VAL A 434 0.92 29.46 -6.73
C VAL A 434 1.46 29.36 -8.17
N VAL A 435 1.97 28.21 -8.55
CA VAL A 435 2.38 27.95 -9.93
C VAL A 435 1.12 27.94 -10.79
N THR A 436 0.86 29.04 -11.47
CA THR A 436 -0.21 29.13 -12.49
C THR A 436 0.14 28.17 -13.60
N GLY A 437 -0.75 27.22 -13.89
CA GLY A 437 -0.50 26.12 -14.83
C GLY A 437 -0.63 24.74 -14.18
N ALA A 438 -1.26 24.65 -12.99
CA ALA A 438 -1.75 23.37 -12.49
C ALA A 438 -2.78 22.80 -13.48
N PRO A 439 -2.74 21.50 -13.77
CA PRO A 439 -3.75 20.90 -14.63
C PRO A 439 -5.14 21.23 -14.04
N PRO A 440 -6.13 21.49 -14.89
CA PRO A 440 -7.49 21.74 -14.41
C PRO A 440 -7.94 20.59 -13.53
N PRO A 441 -8.83 20.83 -12.59
CA PRO A 441 -9.29 19.81 -11.67
C PRO A 441 -9.79 18.61 -12.47
N GLU A 442 -9.17 17.45 -12.27
CA GLU A 442 -9.42 16.14 -12.88
C GLU A 442 -10.08 16.22 -14.29
N LEU A 443 -9.26 16.39 -15.33
CA LEU A 443 -9.75 16.33 -16.70
C LEU A 443 -10.38 14.97 -16.96
N ALA A 444 -11.69 14.95 -17.14
CA ALA A 444 -12.39 13.83 -17.75
C ALA A 444 -11.70 13.51 -19.09
N VAL A 445 -11.46 12.24 -19.34
CA VAL A 445 -11.03 11.77 -20.67
C VAL A 445 -12.02 12.29 -21.69
N ASP A 446 -11.57 13.18 -22.54
CA ASP A 446 -12.35 13.68 -23.65
C ASP A 446 -12.52 12.54 -24.67
N THR A 447 -13.66 11.86 -24.60
CA THR A 447 -14.04 10.80 -25.53
C THR A 447 -14.66 11.37 -26.81
N ALA A 448 -14.53 12.67 -27.03
CA ALA A 448 -15.20 13.38 -28.12
C ALA A 448 -14.47 13.29 -29.50
N GLU A 449 -13.28 12.71 -29.57
CA GLU A 449 -12.56 12.65 -30.89
C GLU A 449 -12.51 11.25 -31.52
N ARG A 450 -13.55 10.41 -31.37
CA ARG A 450 -13.71 9.25 -32.25
C ARG A 450 -15.13 9.16 -32.80
N GLY A 451 -15.52 10.15 -33.56
CA GLY A 451 -16.86 10.19 -34.17
C GLY A 451 -16.97 11.16 -35.33
N SER A 452 -15.95 11.25 -36.20
CA SER A 452 -16.09 11.78 -37.55
C SER A 452 -14.86 11.44 -38.37
N GLY A 453 -14.94 10.32 -39.05
CA GLY A 453 -13.99 9.90 -40.04
C GLY A 453 -14.45 8.56 -40.60
#